data_d8ad059786c62a550e7a32538be36f89
#
_entry.id   d8ad059786c62a550e7a32538be36f89
#
_cell.length_a   1.000
_cell.length_b   1.000
_cell.length_c   1.000
_cell.angle_alpha   90.00
_cell.angle_beta   90.00
_cell.angle_gamma   90.00
#
_symmetry.space_group_name_H-M   'P 1'
#
loop_
_entity.id
_entity.type
_entity.pdbx_description
1 polymer ?
#
loop_
_entity_poly.entity_id
_entity_poly.type
_entity_poly.pdbx_seq_one_letter_code
_entity_poly.pdbx_strand_id
1 'polypeptide(L)'
;LKVIVKDGRIVRIEAEDAKDDSVFGEHQIRPCLRGRSSRWRVYSPDRIKYPMKRVGKRGEGKFQKISWDEATALIAAELKRITEKYGREAIYYNYQSGAYYQTQGSPAWKRLLNITGGYLRYHNTYSTAQIGAATPYTHGVYVGSHFTEVANSDLVVLFGLNLSETRMSGGGQVEELRRALDKSKARVIIIDPRYTDSVITEHAEWLPIRPTTDAALVAGIAHTLITENLINEEQVNKYCVGYD
;
A
#
# COMPACT_ATOMS: atom_id res chain seq x y z
N LEU A 1 -8.10 -8.51 13.57
CA LEU A 1 -9.43 -8.10 14.00
C LEU A 1 -10.23 -9.31 14.43
N LYS A 2 -10.95 -9.19 15.54
CA LYS A 2 -11.88 -10.21 16.05
C LYS A 2 -13.27 -9.96 15.45
N VAL A 3 -13.78 -10.95 14.75
CA VAL A 3 -15.11 -10.88 14.12
C VAL A 3 -16.07 -11.76 14.90
N ILE A 4 -17.12 -11.14 15.45
CA ILE A 4 -18.14 -11.85 16.22
C ILE A 4 -19.30 -12.16 15.28
N VAL A 5 -19.58 -13.45 15.15
CA VAL A 5 -20.66 -13.98 14.29
C VAL A 5 -21.76 -14.58 15.19
N LYS A 6 -23.00 -14.22 14.92
CA LYS A 6 -24.19 -14.81 15.54
C LYS A 6 -25.15 -15.22 14.42
N ASP A 7 -25.65 -16.45 14.48
CA ASP A 7 -26.57 -17.00 13.48
C ASP A 7 -26.10 -16.78 12.02
N GLY A 8 -24.82 -17.02 11.75
CA GLY A 8 -24.21 -16.84 10.45
C GLY A 8 -24.00 -15.37 9.99
N ARG A 9 -24.28 -14.39 10.85
CA ARG A 9 -24.12 -12.96 10.53
C ARG A 9 -23.07 -12.30 11.40
N ILE A 10 -22.26 -11.45 10.80
CA ILE A 10 -21.30 -10.60 11.51
C ILE A 10 -22.10 -9.55 12.29
N VAL A 11 -22.08 -9.64 13.62
CA VAL A 11 -22.75 -8.69 14.49
C VAL A 11 -21.81 -7.61 15.00
N ARG A 12 -20.52 -7.91 15.14
CA ARG A 12 -19.53 -6.96 15.64
C ARG A 12 -18.15 -7.25 15.09
N ILE A 13 -17.34 -6.20 14.92
CA ILE A 13 -15.92 -6.28 14.62
C ILE A 13 -15.20 -5.42 15.65
N GLU A 14 -14.25 -6.01 16.35
CA GLU A 14 -13.51 -5.37 17.44
C GLU A 14 -12.02 -5.66 17.37
N ALA A 15 -11.27 -5.08 18.28
CA ALA A 15 -9.84 -5.34 18.40
C ALA A 15 -9.59 -6.81 18.76
N GLU A 16 -8.42 -7.31 18.39
CA GLU A 16 -7.90 -8.58 18.90
C GLU A 16 -7.53 -8.37 20.38
N ASP A 17 -7.93 -9.31 21.22
CA ASP A 17 -7.62 -9.28 22.65
C ASP A 17 -6.26 -9.95 22.96
N ALA A 18 -5.66 -10.60 21.99
CA ALA A 18 -4.35 -11.21 22.15
C ALA A 18 -3.30 -10.13 22.43
N LYS A 19 -2.41 -10.43 23.34
CA LYS A 19 -1.22 -9.61 23.55
C LYS A 19 -0.35 -9.69 22.31
N ASP A 20 0.09 -8.53 21.85
CA ASP A 20 1.05 -8.44 20.78
C ASP A 20 2.46 -8.47 21.42
N ASP A 21 3.25 -9.44 21.02
CA ASP A 21 4.66 -9.61 21.38
C ASP A 21 5.60 -8.76 20.50
N SER A 22 5.07 -7.65 19.97
CA SER A 22 5.86 -6.68 19.20
C SER A 22 7.08 -6.21 19.99
N VAL A 23 8.11 -5.80 19.28
CA VAL A 23 9.39 -5.31 19.82
C VAL A 23 9.22 -4.21 20.89
N PHE A 24 8.10 -3.51 20.90
CA PHE A 24 7.77 -2.46 21.84
C PHE A 24 6.84 -2.89 22.99
N GLY A 25 6.56 -4.16 23.11
CA GLY A 25 5.71 -4.69 24.15
C GLY A 25 4.23 -4.70 23.79
N GLU A 26 3.39 -4.75 24.80
CA GLU A 26 1.96 -5.00 24.63
C GLU A 26 1.23 -3.83 23.99
N HIS A 27 0.95 -3.91 22.69
CA HIS A 27 -0.05 -3.05 22.08
C HIS A 27 -1.06 -3.87 21.27
N GLN A 28 -2.28 -3.38 21.20
CA GLN A 28 -3.34 -4.06 20.46
C GLN A 28 -3.58 -3.42 19.11
N ILE A 29 -3.58 -4.23 18.07
CA ILE A 29 -4.01 -3.80 16.74
C ILE A 29 -5.51 -3.52 16.79
N ARG A 30 -5.89 -2.26 16.70
CA ARG A 30 -7.28 -1.82 16.81
C ARG A 30 -7.89 -1.52 15.45
N PRO A 31 -9.15 -1.93 15.21
CA PRO A 31 -9.85 -1.55 13.99
C PRO A 31 -10.16 -0.06 14.00
N CYS A 32 -9.81 0.64 12.94
CA CYS A 32 -10.34 1.97 12.68
C CYS A 32 -11.84 1.90 12.31
N LEU A 33 -12.47 3.05 12.13
CA LEU A 33 -13.88 3.11 11.75
C LEU A 33 -14.19 2.31 10.47
N ARG A 34 -13.30 2.31 9.49
CA ARG A 34 -13.45 1.51 8.25
C ARG A 34 -13.47 0.01 8.54
N GLY A 35 -12.59 -0.48 9.42
CA GLY A 35 -12.60 -1.88 9.85
C GLY A 35 -13.88 -2.26 10.57
N ARG A 36 -14.32 -1.43 11.51
CA ARG A 36 -15.57 -1.65 12.27
C ARG A 36 -16.82 -1.61 11.38
N SER A 37 -16.84 -0.72 10.39
CA SER A 37 -17.97 -0.58 9.46
C SER A 37 -18.00 -1.63 8.35
N SER A 38 -16.96 -2.45 8.18
CA SER A 38 -16.88 -3.47 7.12
C SER A 38 -18.07 -4.41 7.10
N ARG A 39 -18.72 -4.68 8.25
CA ARG A 39 -19.95 -5.48 8.33
C ARG A 39 -21.08 -4.91 7.47
N TRP A 40 -21.22 -3.59 7.41
CA TRP A 40 -22.24 -2.93 6.59
C TRP A 40 -22.00 -3.16 5.11
N ARG A 41 -20.74 -3.14 4.71
CA ARG A 41 -20.32 -3.43 3.32
C ARG A 41 -20.62 -4.88 2.94
N VAL A 42 -20.42 -5.83 3.86
CA VAL A 42 -20.75 -7.25 3.63
C VAL A 42 -22.24 -7.47 3.37
N TYR A 43 -23.09 -6.74 4.09
CA TYR A 43 -24.55 -6.89 4.00
C TYR A 43 -25.24 -5.77 3.23
N SER A 44 -24.50 -4.94 2.52
CA SER A 44 -25.07 -3.89 1.68
C SER A 44 -26.05 -4.48 0.66
N PRO A 45 -27.26 -3.89 0.49
CA PRO A 45 -28.19 -4.30 -0.55
C PRO A 45 -27.60 -4.16 -1.96
N ASP A 46 -26.70 -3.19 -2.16
CA ASP A 46 -26.05 -2.91 -3.46
C ASP A 46 -24.90 -3.88 -3.77
N ARG A 47 -24.58 -4.79 -2.86
CA ARG A 47 -23.52 -5.77 -3.08
C ARG A 47 -23.90 -6.72 -4.21
N ILE A 48 -23.00 -6.87 -5.19
CA ILE A 48 -23.13 -7.88 -6.25
C ILE A 48 -23.02 -9.27 -5.62
N LYS A 49 -24.08 -10.08 -5.79
CA LYS A 49 -24.19 -11.43 -5.20
C LYS A 49 -24.10 -12.55 -6.22
N TYR A 50 -24.23 -12.22 -7.48
CA TYR A 50 -24.32 -13.18 -8.57
C TYR A 50 -23.52 -12.68 -9.78
N PRO A 51 -23.10 -13.56 -10.71
CA PRO A 51 -22.58 -13.13 -11.99
C PRO A 51 -23.60 -12.30 -12.74
N MET A 52 -23.15 -11.28 -13.41
CA MET A 52 -24.00 -10.38 -14.17
C MET A 52 -23.41 -10.13 -15.56
N LYS A 53 -24.25 -10.23 -16.57
CA LYS A 53 -23.93 -9.95 -17.97
C LYS A 53 -24.48 -8.59 -18.35
N ARG A 54 -23.67 -7.77 -18.99
CA ARG A 54 -24.14 -6.50 -19.55
C ARG A 54 -25.07 -6.75 -20.73
N VAL A 55 -26.24 -6.14 -20.71
CA VAL A 55 -27.28 -6.23 -21.75
C VAL A 55 -27.54 -4.92 -22.47
N GLY A 56 -26.97 -3.81 -22.00
CA GLY A 56 -27.05 -2.49 -22.61
C GLY A 56 -25.73 -2.05 -23.24
N LYS A 57 -25.71 -0.84 -23.82
CA LYS A 57 -24.49 -0.21 -24.30
C LYS A 57 -23.53 0.07 -23.14
N ARG A 58 -22.24 0.19 -23.45
CA ARG A 58 -21.24 0.56 -22.44
C ARG A 58 -21.59 1.92 -21.84
N GLY A 59 -21.65 1.99 -20.51
CA GLY A 59 -22.02 3.21 -19.78
C GLY A 59 -23.50 3.27 -19.35
N GLU A 60 -24.40 2.48 -19.93
CA GLU A 60 -25.83 2.48 -19.52
C GLU A 60 -26.11 1.81 -18.18
N GLY A 61 -25.16 1.06 -17.62
CA GLY A 61 -25.35 0.38 -16.33
C GLY A 61 -26.39 -0.73 -16.33
N LYS A 62 -26.79 -1.24 -17.50
CA LYS A 62 -27.80 -2.30 -17.62
C LYS A 62 -27.18 -3.68 -17.58
N PHE A 63 -27.54 -4.45 -16.58
CA PHE A 63 -27.03 -5.80 -16.33
C PHE A 63 -28.14 -6.78 -16.07
N GLN A 64 -27.95 -8.03 -16.50
CA GLN A 64 -28.82 -9.16 -16.23
C GLN A 64 -28.07 -10.20 -15.40
N LYS A 65 -28.73 -10.75 -14.38
CA LYS A 65 -28.23 -11.88 -13.61
C LYS A 65 -28.16 -13.12 -14.50
N ILE A 66 -27.03 -13.85 -14.42
CA ILE A 66 -26.81 -15.13 -15.08
C ILE A 66 -26.34 -16.18 -14.10
N SER A 67 -26.30 -17.45 -14.50
CA SER A 67 -25.71 -18.52 -13.71
C SER A 67 -24.19 -18.50 -13.75
N TRP A 68 -23.54 -19.20 -12.84
CA TRP A 68 -22.10 -19.41 -12.88
C TRP A 68 -21.68 -20.24 -14.11
N ASP A 69 -22.48 -21.23 -14.49
CA ASP A 69 -22.22 -22.05 -15.67
C ASP A 69 -22.25 -21.21 -16.95
N GLU A 70 -23.25 -20.35 -17.09
CA GLU A 70 -23.31 -19.40 -18.20
C GLU A 70 -22.13 -18.44 -18.18
N ALA A 71 -21.77 -17.88 -17.02
CA ALA A 71 -20.65 -16.94 -16.91
C ALA A 71 -19.32 -17.58 -17.30
N THR A 72 -19.04 -18.79 -16.81
CA THR A 72 -17.79 -19.50 -17.12
C THR A 72 -17.74 -19.95 -18.57
N ALA A 73 -18.84 -20.40 -19.13
CA ALA A 73 -18.92 -20.76 -20.54
C ALA A 73 -18.67 -19.57 -21.48
N LEU A 74 -19.28 -18.43 -21.17
CA LEU A 74 -19.06 -17.18 -21.94
C LEU A 74 -17.60 -16.75 -21.89
N ILE A 75 -16.97 -16.76 -20.69
CA ILE A 75 -15.57 -16.37 -20.53
C ILE A 75 -14.65 -17.33 -21.30
N ALA A 76 -14.87 -18.65 -21.16
CA ALA A 76 -14.07 -19.65 -21.85
C ALA A 76 -14.17 -19.52 -23.38
N ALA A 77 -15.38 -19.35 -23.90
CA ALA A 77 -15.61 -19.16 -25.33
C ALA A 77 -14.90 -17.89 -25.85
N GLU A 78 -14.96 -16.80 -25.11
CA GLU A 78 -14.33 -15.54 -25.53
C GLU A 78 -12.80 -15.61 -25.43
N LEU A 79 -12.24 -16.23 -24.41
CA LEU A 79 -10.80 -16.44 -24.31
C LEU A 79 -10.29 -17.31 -25.49
N LYS A 80 -11.03 -18.37 -25.84
CA LYS A 80 -10.72 -19.21 -26.99
C LYS A 80 -10.76 -18.42 -28.30
N ARG A 81 -11.85 -17.69 -28.53
CA ARG A 81 -12.03 -16.84 -29.71
C ARG A 81 -10.90 -15.81 -29.89
N ILE A 82 -10.55 -15.10 -28.79
CA ILE A 82 -9.49 -14.08 -28.82
C ILE A 82 -8.15 -14.74 -29.13
N THR A 83 -7.84 -15.84 -28.48
CA THR A 83 -6.58 -16.57 -28.67
C THR A 83 -6.44 -17.09 -30.11
N GLU A 84 -7.50 -17.69 -30.67
CA GLU A 84 -7.49 -18.21 -32.03
C GLU A 84 -7.37 -17.09 -33.09
N LYS A 85 -8.00 -15.95 -32.86
CA LYS A 85 -8.04 -14.86 -33.82
C LYS A 85 -6.86 -13.90 -33.75
N TYR A 86 -6.37 -13.61 -32.54
CA TYR A 86 -5.43 -12.52 -32.30
C TYR A 86 -4.15 -12.95 -31.55
N GLY A 87 -4.05 -14.20 -31.09
CA GLY A 87 -2.94 -14.65 -30.28
C GLY A 87 -3.09 -14.38 -28.78
N ARG A 88 -2.13 -14.85 -28.03
CA ARG A 88 -2.11 -14.72 -26.56
C ARG A 88 -1.78 -13.30 -26.10
N GLU A 89 -1.05 -12.56 -26.89
CA GLU A 89 -0.67 -11.17 -26.65
C GLU A 89 -1.87 -10.22 -26.61
N ALA A 90 -3.01 -10.63 -27.18
CA ALA A 90 -4.26 -9.89 -27.07
C ALA A 90 -4.95 -10.00 -25.71
N ILE A 91 -4.48 -10.90 -24.84
CA ILE A 91 -4.99 -11.06 -23.48
C ILE A 91 -4.07 -10.31 -22.51
N TYR A 92 -4.50 -9.15 -22.05
CA TYR A 92 -3.80 -8.39 -21.04
C TYR A 92 -4.41 -8.63 -19.65
N TYR A 93 -3.58 -9.01 -18.68
CA TYR A 93 -4.00 -9.16 -17.31
C TYR A 93 -3.52 -7.97 -16.47
N ASN A 94 -4.46 -7.14 -16.03
CA ASN A 94 -4.19 -6.08 -15.08
C ASN A 94 -4.40 -6.58 -13.64
N TYR A 95 -3.44 -6.28 -12.77
CA TYR A 95 -3.53 -6.66 -11.39
C TYR A 95 -4.41 -5.69 -10.60
N GLN A 96 -4.94 -6.18 -9.51
CA GLN A 96 -5.60 -5.37 -8.49
C GLN A 96 -5.16 -5.86 -7.11
N SER A 97 -4.81 -4.93 -6.23
CA SER A 97 -4.44 -5.24 -4.86
C SER A 97 -5.59 -4.93 -3.89
N GLY A 98 -5.44 -5.25 -2.63
CA GLY A 98 -6.39 -4.98 -1.56
C GLY A 98 -6.87 -6.25 -0.88
N ALA A 99 -7.92 -6.90 -1.34
CA ALA A 99 -8.42 -8.15 -0.78
C ALA A 99 -7.50 -9.32 -1.14
N TYR A 100 -6.35 -9.44 -0.50
CA TYR A 100 -5.19 -10.15 -1.02
C TYR A 100 -4.98 -11.46 -0.35
N TYR A 101 -5.56 -12.23 0.16
CA TYR A 101 -5.18 -13.54 0.68
C TYR A 101 -5.96 -14.70 0.04
N GLN A 102 -5.95 -15.80 0.63
CA GLN A 102 -6.37 -17.15 0.27
C GLN A 102 -7.59 -17.32 -0.66
N THR A 103 -8.46 -16.34 -0.80
CA THR A 103 -9.68 -16.36 -1.63
C THR A 103 -9.57 -15.56 -2.93
N GLN A 104 -8.36 -15.23 -3.34
CA GLN A 104 -8.15 -14.33 -4.47
C GLN A 104 -8.30 -14.96 -5.81
N GLY A 105 -9.08 -14.29 -6.63
CA GLY A 105 -9.16 -14.58 -8.04
C GLY A 105 -7.83 -14.37 -8.80
N SER A 106 -6.98 -13.42 -8.37
CA SER A 106 -5.77 -13.06 -9.10
C SER A 106 -4.79 -14.22 -9.30
N PRO A 107 -4.33 -14.96 -8.30
CA PRO A 107 -3.47 -16.14 -8.50
C PRO A 107 -4.12 -17.22 -9.35
N ALA A 108 -5.42 -17.45 -9.18
CA ALA A 108 -6.16 -18.43 -9.96
C ALA A 108 -6.22 -18.03 -11.45
N TRP A 109 -6.50 -16.75 -11.74
CA TRP A 109 -6.46 -16.23 -13.10
C TRP A 109 -5.09 -16.32 -13.73
N LYS A 110 -4.03 -15.93 -13.03
CA LYS A 110 -2.65 -16.06 -13.52
C LYS A 110 -2.29 -17.51 -13.83
N ARG A 111 -2.71 -18.43 -12.95
CA ARG A 111 -2.51 -19.87 -13.16
C ARG A 111 -3.24 -20.33 -14.43
N LEU A 112 -4.53 -20.01 -14.57
CA LEU A 112 -5.31 -20.37 -15.75
C LEU A 112 -4.66 -19.84 -17.04
N LEU A 113 -4.31 -18.57 -17.08
CA LEU A 113 -3.73 -17.96 -18.26
C LEU A 113 -2.34 -18.52 -18.60
N ASN A 114 -1.52 -18.85 -17.62
CA ASN A 114 -0.24 -19.52 -17.84
C ASN A 114 -0.41 -20.94 -18.40
N ILE A 115 -1.32 -21.74 -17.84
CA ILE A 115 -1.60 -23.12 -18.31
C ILE A 115 -2.15 -23.09 -19.74
N THR A 116 -2.94 -22.06 -20.09
CA THR A 116 -3.52 -21.95 -21.42
C THR A 116 -2.61 -21.27 -22.45
N GLY A 117 -1.35 -21.02 -22.14
CA GLY A 117 -0.32 -20.58 -23.09
C GLY A 117 0.19 -19.16 -22.92
N GLY A 118 -0.16 -18.48 -21.83
CA GLY A 118 0.38 -17.18 -21.49
C GLY A 118 -0.58 -16.01 -21.74
N TYR A 119 -0.09 -14.82 -21.42
CA TYR A 119 -0.82 -13.55 -21.52
C TYR A 119 0.14 -12.37 -21.42
N LEU A 120 -0.27 -11.19 -21.84
CA LEU A 120 0.49 -9.97 -21.66
C LEU A 120 0.40 -9.50 -20.19
N ARG A 121 1.56 -9.44 -19.53
CA ARG A 121 1.66 -9.05 -18.12
C ARG A 121 1.84 -7.54 -17.98
N TYR A 122 1.38 -6.99 -16.85
CA TYR A 122 1.77 -5.64 -16.44
C TYR A 122 3.23 -5.65 -15.97
N HIS A 123 3.92 -4.54 -16.18
CA HIS A 123 5.24 -4.31 -15.62
C HIS A 123 5.12 -3.41 -14.40
N ASN A 124 5.40 -3.99 -13.21
CA ASN A 124 5.45 -3.27 -11.95
C ASN A 124 4.12 -2.56 -11.56
N THR A 125 4.15 -1.66 -10.61
CA THR A 125 2.97 -0.97 -10.07
C THR A 125 3.19 0.52 -9.98
N TYR A 126 2.14 1.32 -9.98
CA TYR A 126 2.23 2.76 -9.75
C TYR A 126 2.59 3.10 -8.29
N SER A 127 2.34 2.20 -7.34
CA SER A 127 2.43 2.47 -5.91
C SER A 127 3.87 2.43 -5.39
N THR A 128 4.60 1.35 -5.64
CA THR A 128 5.92 1.09 -5.05
C THR A 128 7.01 0.81 -6.09
N ALA A 129 6.68 0.87 -7.37
CA ALA A 129 7.62 0.59 -8.45
C ALA A 129 8.83 1.52 -8.43
N GLN A 130 8.61 2.79 -8.21
CA GLN A 130 9.66 3.81 -8.17
C GLN A 130 10.61 3.55 -7.01
N ILE A 131 10.09 3.28 -5.82
CA ILE A 131 10.90 2.92 -4.64
C ILE A 131 11.67 1.64 -4.90
N GLY A 132 10.98 0.61 -5.45
CA GLY A 132 11.60 -0.67 -5.78
C GLY A 132 12.72 -0.59 -6.82
N ALA A 133 12.66 0.38 -7.72
CA ALA A 133 13.71 0.65 -8.69
C ALA A 133 14.83 1.56 -8.13
N ALA A 134 14.44 2.64 -7.43
CA ALA A 134 15.38 3.63 -6.93
C ALA A 134 16.27 3.11 -5.79
N THR A 135 15.69 2.39 -4.83
CA THR A 135 16.43 1.93 -3.65
C THR A 135 17.63 1.03 -4.01
N PRO A 136 17.50 0.00 -4.87
CA PRO A 136 18.65 -0.77 -5.32
C PRO A 136 19.68 0.06 -6.10
N TYR A 137 19.23 1.06 -6.85
CA TYR A 137 20.14 1.95 -7.59
C TYR A 137 20.96 2.83 -6.66
N THR A 138 20.32 3.38 -5.61
CA THR A 138 20.98 4.31 -4.68
C THR A 138 21.74 3.60 -3.54
N HIS A 139 21.30 2.42 -3.11
CA HIS A 139 21.87 1.70 -1.98
C HIS A 139 22.50 0.34 -2.36
N GLY A 140 22.44 -0.06 -3.63
CA GLY A 140 22.89 -1.37 -4.09
C GLY A 140 21.93 -2.51 -3.82
N VAL A 141 20.99 -2.34 -2.89
CA VAL A 141 20.04 -3.38 -2.46
C VAL A 141 18.71 -2.75 -1.99
N TYR A 142 17.63 -3.50 -2.09
CA TYR A 142 16.33 -3.08 -1.54
C TYR A 142 16.30 -3.34 -0.03
N VAL A 143 16.59 -2.34 0.76
CA VAL A 143 16.62 -2.40 2.22
C VAL A 143 15.86 -1.23 2.83
N GLY A 144 15.41 -1.42 4.05
CA GLY A 144 14.81 -0.40 4.90
C GLY A 144 14.95 -0.82 6.36
N SER A 145 14.96 0.16 7.25
CA SER A 145 14.96 -0.08 8.69
C SER A 145 13.54 -0.18 9.25
N HIS A 146 13.41 -0.84 10.36
CA HIS A 146 12.16 -0.84 11.12
C HIS A 146 11.98 0.46 11.89
N PHE A 147 10.75 0.86 12.21
CA PHE A 147 10.47 2.07 13.01
C PHE A 147 11.15 2.10 14.38
N THR A 148 11.53 0.94 14.92
CA THR A 148 12.32 0.85 16.17
C THR A 148 13.62 1.62 16.10
N GLU A 149 14.25 1.71 14.93
CA GLU A 149 15.53 2.40 14.74
C GLU A 149 15.44 3.91 14.95
N VAL A 150 14.25 4.48 14.84
CA VAL A 150 13.98 5.88 15.19
C VAL A 150 14.33 6.18 16.64
N ALA A 151 14.34 5.17 17.52
CA ALA A 151 14.77 5.31 18.90
C ALA A 151 16.25 5.73 19.07
N ASN A 152 17.04 5.63 18.00
CA ASN A 152 18.46 5.98 17.96
C ASN A 152 18.72 7.25 17.13
N SER A 153 17.67 8.00 16.78
CA SER A 153 17.75 9.19 15.91
C SER A 153 17.60 10.48 16.71
N ASP A 154 18.27 11.54 16.30
CA ASP A 154 18.09 12.91 16.81
C ASP A 154 17.10 13.70 15.95
N LEU A 155 16.98 13.35 14.67
CA LEU A 155 16.10 13.98 13.70
C LEU A 155 15.39 12.91 12.87
N VAL A 156 14.07 13.06 12.73
CA VAL A 156 13.23 12.22 11.87
C VAL A 156 12.53 13.10 10.85
N VAL A 157 12.74 12.83 9.56
CA VAL A 157 12.10 13.56 8.48
C VAL A 157 11.17 12.62 7.71
N LEU A 158 9.88 12.95 7.67
CA LEU A 158 8.84 12.16 7.00
C LEU A 158 8.42 12.86 5.70
N PHE A 159 8.80 12.28 4.57
CA PHE A 159 8.42 12.77 3.24
C PHE A 159 7.12 12.11 2.77
N GLY A 160 6.03 12.88 2.72
CA GLY A 160 4.72 12.41 2.26
C GLY A 160 4.18 11.21 3.04
N LEU A 161 4.68 10.97 4.24
CA LEU A 161 4.31 9.84 5.08
C LEU A 161 3.28 10.25 6.13
N ASN A 162 2.06 9.76 5.96
CA ASN A 162 0.95 10.04 6.86
C ASN A 162 0.47 8.75 7.54
N LEU A 163 1.16 8.33 8.58
CA LEU A 163 0.88 7.08 9.30
C LEU A 163 -0.44 7.13 10.07
N SER A 164 -0.87 8.30 10.53
CA SER A 164 -2.11 8.44 11.30
C SER A 164 -3.36 8.16 10.46
N GLU A 165 -3.34 8.49 9.17
CA GLU A 165 -4.45 8.25 8.25
C GLU A 165 -4.25 7.00 7.40
N THR A 166 -3.02 6.73 6.95
CA THR A 166 -2.69 5.63 6.02
C THR A 166 -2.15 4.42 6.77
N ARG A 167 -3.00 3.46 7.04
CA ARG A 167 -2.67 2.26 7.81
C ARG A 167 -2.64 1.02 6.94
N MET A 168 -1.53 0.78 6.28
CA MET A 168 -1.42 -0.37 5.37
C MET A 168 -1.25 -1.72 6.06
N SER A 169 -0.51 -1.80 7.15
CA SER A 169 -0.04 -3.07 7.71
C SER A 169 -0.55 -3.34 9.12
N GLY A 170 -1.86 -3.23 9.32
CA GLY A 170 -2.48 -3.68 10.57
C GLY A 170 -2.58 -2.65 11.68
N GLY A 171 -2.06 -1.44 11.52
CA GLY A 171 -2.40 -0.31 12.37
C GLY A 171 -1.58 -0.14 13.65
N GLY A 172 -0.49 -0.89 13.83
CA GLY A 172 0.44 -0.71 14.96
C GLY A 172 1.52 0.34 14.75
N GLN A 173 1.77 0.72 13.51
CA GLN A 173 2.92 1.55 13.11
C GLN A 173 2.97 2.92 13.79
N VAL A 174 1.83 3.57 14.00
CA VAL A 174 1.78 4.87 14.70
C VAL A 174 2.25 4.73 16.14
N GLU A 175 1.80 3.69 16.82
CA GLU A 175 2.19 3.42 18.19
C GLU A 175 3.68 3.04 18.30
N GLU A 176 4.16 2.23 17.36
CA GLU A 176 5.58 1.86 17.30
C GLU A 176 6.47 3.09 17.07
N LEU A 177 6.13 3.93 16.09
CA LEU A 177 6.85 5.18 15.86
C LEU A 177 6.84 6.09 17.08
N ARG A 178 5.68 6.24 17.71
CA ARG A 178 5.51 7.07 18.88
C ARG A 178 6.38 6.63 20.05
N ARG A 179 6.39 5.34 20.36
CA ARG A 179 7.26 4.78 21.40
C ARG A 179 8.75 4.97 21.09
N ALA A 180 9.13 4.85 19.82
CA ALA A 180 10.51 5.10 19.41
C ALA A 180 10.88 6.58 19.59
N LEU A 181 10.01 7.50 19.19
CA LEU A 181 10.17 8.95 19.39
C LEU A 181 10.20 9.33 20.87
N ASP A 182 9.37 8.73 21.70
CA ASP A 182 9.38 8.95 23.14
C ASP A 182 10.71 8.55 23.78
N LYS A 183 11.38 7.56 23.23
CA LYS A 183 12.70 7.11 23.67
C LYS A 183 13.82 8.02 23.17
N SER A 184 13.85 8.36 21.88
CA SER A 184 14.91 9.18 21.28
C SER A 184 14.77 10.67 21.61
N LYS A 185 13.54 11.16 21.81
CA LYS A 185 13.23 12.59 21.85
C LYS A 185 13.62 13.34 20.57
N ALA A 186 13.68 12.63 19.47
CA ALA A 186 14.05 13.17 18.17
C ALA A 186 13.11 14.31 17.75
N ARG A 187 13.68 15.33 17.11
CA ARG A 187 12.90 16.34 16.40
C ARG A 187 12.23 15.68 15.19
N VAL A 188 10.96 15.98 14.97
CA VAL A 188 10.20 15.43 13.83
C VAL A 188 9.83 16.54 12.85
N ILE A 189 10.16 16.37 11.58
CA ILE A 189 9.74 17.25 10.48
C ILE A 189 8.89 16.45 9.52
N ILE A 190 7.71 16.95 9.18
CA ILE A 190 6.83 16.33 8.17
C ILE A 190 6.75 17.25 6.95
N ILE A 191 7.21 16.73 5.83
CA ILE A 191 7.17 17.41 4.54
C ILE A 191 6.00 16.82 3.76
N ASP A 192 4.89 17.55 3.71
CA ASP A 192 3.64 17.11 3.08
C ASP A 192 2.88 18.33 2.55
N PRO A 193 2.27 18.25 1.35
CA PRO A 193 1.43 19.34 0.84
C PRO A 193 0.20 19.64 1.72
N ARG A 194 -0.19 18.68 2.57
CA ARG A 194 -1.33 18.82 3.49
C ARG A 194 -0.87 18.83 4.95
N TYR A 195 -1.56 19.61 5.76
CA TYR A 195 -1.47 19.52 7.21
C TYR A 195 -2.29 18.29 7.67
N THR A 196 -1.60 17.19 7.92
CA THR A 196 -2.22 15.88 8.22
C THR A 196 -2.32 15.60 9.72
N ASP A 197 -3.12 14.60 10.08
CA ASP A 197 -3.22 14.15 11.48
C ASP A 197 -1.85 13.70 12.05
N SER A 198 -0.93 13.24 11.20
CA SER A 198 0.42 12.88 11.65
C SER A 198 1.22 14.08 12.15
N VAL A 199 1.00 15.29 11.64
CA VAL A 199 1.65 16.51 12.15
C VAL A 199 1.26 16.76 13.61
N ILE A 200 -0.03 16.56 13.92
CA ILE A 200 -0.57 16.75 15.27
C ILE A 200 -0.12 15.64 16.21
N THR A 201 -0.27 14.37 15.77
CA THR A 201 0.01 13.20 16.63
C THR A 201 1.47 13.05 16.97
N GLU A 202 2.37 13.44 16.07
CA GLU A 202 3.82 13.36 16.30
C GLU A 202 4.44 14.68 16.79
N HIS A 203 3.63 15.69 17.09
CA HIS A 203 4.09 17.04 17.47
C HIS A 203 5.16 17.58 16.51
N ALA A 204 4.97 17.32 15.22
CA ALA A 204 5.95 17.58 14.21
C ALA A 204 5.95 19.03 13.73
N GLU A 205 7.10 19.49 13.29
CA GLU A 205 7.20 20.69 12.45
C GLU A 205 6.68 20.35 11.05
N TRP A 206 5.73 21.10 10.56
CA TRP A 206 5.20 20.92 9.22
C TRP A 206 5.86 21.83 8.21
N LEU A 207 6.41 21.23 7.16
CA LEU A 207 6.95 21.94 6.01
C LEU A 207 6.05 21.71 4.80
N PRO A 208 5.21 22.69 4.42
CA PRO A 208 4.38 22.56 3.23
C PRO A 208 5.23 22.54 1.96
N ILE A 209 4.99 21.56 1.11
CA ILE A 209 5.69 21.41 -0.16
C ILE A 209 4.70 21.43 -1.32
N ARG A 210 5.09 21.99 -2.46
CA ARG A 210 4.31 21.82 -3.69
C ARG A 210 4.41 20.36 -4.15
N PRO A 211 3.29 19.71 -4.50
CA PRO A 211 3.33 18.36 -5.05
C PRO A 211 4.35 18.23 -6.17
N THR A 212 5.05 17.10 -6.22
CA THR A 212 6.07 16.76 -7.23
C THR A 212 7.38 17.54 -7.17
N THR A 213 7.64 18.31 -6.11
CA THR A 213 8.89 19.08 -5.96
C THR A 213 9.83 18.53 -4.89
N ASP A 214 9.60 17.32 -4.40
CA ASP A 214 10.42 16.67 -3.37
C ASP A 214 11.88 16.54 -3.80
N ALA A 215 12.13 16.11 -5.04
CA ALA A 215 13.47 16.00 -5.59
C ALA A 215 14.22 17.36 -5.66
N ALA A 216 13.50 18.43 -5.97
CA ALA A 216 14.08 19.78 -5.97
C ALA A 216 14.44 20.24 -4.56
N LEU A 217 13.61 19.92 -3.55
CA LEU A 217 13.92 20.18 -2.15
C LEU A 217 15.17 19.42 -1.71
N VAL A 218 15.27 18.13 -2.03
CA VAL A 218 16.44 17.31 -1.69
C VAL A 218 17.71 17.87 -2.35
N ALA A 219 17.64 18.27 -3.63
CA ALA A 219 18.75 18.93 -4.32
C ALA A 219 19.13 20.26 -3.65
N GLY A 220 18.16 21.05 -3.21
CA GLY A 220 18.40 22.29 -2.46
C GLY A 220 19.08 22.04 -1.11
N ILE A 221 18.66 21.02 -0.39
CA ILE A 221 19.34 20.60 0.86
C ILE A 221 20.79 20.20 0.58
N ALA A 222 21.04 19.36 -0.41
CA ALA A 222 22.39 18.96 -0.81
C ALA A 222 23.26 20.16 -1.21
N HIS A 223 22.72 21.09 -2.01
CA HIS A 223 23.40 22.33 -2.36
C HIS A 223 23.82 23.13 -1.13
N THR A 224 22.90 23.32 -0.17
CA THR A 224 23.20 24.06 1.06
C THR A 224 24.28 23.36 1.88
N LEU A 225 24.19 22.05 2.05
CA LEU A 225 25.21 21.27 2.77
C LEU A 225 26.61 21.45 2.16
N ILE A 226 26.70 21.48 0.83
CA ILE A 226 27.97 21.66 0.12
C ILE A 226 28.48 23.10 0.25
N THR A 227 27.63 24.09 -0.06
CA THR A 227 28.04 25.49 -0.13
C THR A 227 28.37 26.10 1.23
N GLU A 228 27.71 25.61 2.28
CA GLU A 228 27.95 26.06 3.66
C GLU A 228 28.94 25.17 4.42
N ASN A 229 29.59 24.24 3.72
CA ASN A 229 30.59 23.32 4.30
C ASN A 229 30.06 22.54 5.53
N LEU A 230 28.81 22.06 5.43
CA LEU A 230 28.15 21.28 6.49
C LEU A 230 28.25 19.76 6.27
N ILE A 231 29.03 19.34 5.28
CA ILE A 231 29.22 17.93 4.95
C ILE A 231 30.24 17.31 5.91
N ASN A 232 29.91 16.12 6.39
CA ASN A 232 30.90 15.26 7.02
C ASN A 232 31.65 14.46 5.94
N GLU A 233 32.81 14.97 5.51
CA GLU A 233 33.61 14.39 4.43
C GLU A 233 34.04 12.95 4.72
N GLU A 234 34.36 12.60 5.98
CA GLU A 234 34.70 11.23 6.34
C GLU A 234 33.58 10.27 6.08
N GLN A 235 32.34 10.65 6.43
CA GLN A 235 31.18 9.83 6.22
C GLN A 235 30.82 9.72 4.72
N VAL A 236 30.89 10.84 4.01
CA VAL A 236 30.59 10.87 2.57
C VAL A 236 31.60 10.01 1.81
N ASN A 237 32.89 10.18 2.05
CA ASN A 237 33.94 9.39 1.39
C ASN A 237 33.86 7.90 1.71
N LYS A 238 33.36 7.54 2.88
CA LYS A 238 33.23 6.15 3.31
C LYS A 238 32.01 5.45 2.74
N TYR A 239 30.87 6.15 2.62
CA TYR A 239 29.58 5.53 2.34
C TYR A 239 28.90 6.00 1.05
N CYS A 240 29.36 7.05 0.43
CA CYS A 240 28.78 7.58 -0.79
C CYS A 240 29.71 7.38 -1.99
N VAL A 241 29.12 7.24 -3.16
CA VAL A 241 29.83 7.13 -4.43
C VAL A 241 29.43 8.30 -5.33
N GLY A 242 30.39 8.92 -6.02
CA GLY A 242 30.14 10.03 -6.94
C GLY A 242 30.09 11.41 -6.27
N TYR A 243 30.80 11.54 -5.16
CA TYR A 243 31.04 12.81 -4.47
C TYR A 243 32.50 13.22 -4.56
N ASP A 244 33.13 13.11 -5.64
CA ASP A 244 34.53 13.42 -5.94
C ASP A 244 34.68 14.67 -6.88
#